data_5e1b4e3d4c9b4f719a015415b6aff68b
#
_entry.id   5e1b4e3d4c9b4f719a015415b6aff68b
#
_cell.length_a   1.000
_cell.length_b   1.000
_cell.length_c   1.000
_cell.angle_alpha   90.00
_cell.angle_beta   90.00
_cell.angle_gamma   90.00
#
_symmetry.space_group_name_H-M   'P 1'
#
loop_
_entity.id
_entity.type
_entity.pdbx_description
1 polymer ?
#
loop_
_entity_poly.entity_id
_entity_poly.type
_entity_poly.pdbx_seq_one_letter_code
_entity_poly.pdbx_strand_id
1 'polypeptide(L)'
;KPDSGVVSQIKVIKRLFSICEQIIVIDGFPGGDIRSLTQDDIKSIDVLKDASAGAIYGTRAAAGVILITTKSGSDTNGKVRLTYSNEFTKKQNYNAPEMLSGREYAEHNIGTDYGSDTNWWDELINKGNFSQKHHLALEMGTEKAQVYTSFFYEKNQGIALQDERQDYGGRVNASFKLFDDWLEVRPAVDYRQAARNNHYPNFQQAMRNNPTRSPYDPDSETGYNVWINESLDYNVVADAMLEDYYGLDKWFKPEVNLKLNIKPIPGLNYQQVVGYENRQWELHQYWPSTHRSEIDNSRKGHAHLAFSKTENLTSEGYFSYVKDFKGGHNLNATAGYSYFEVNGENFGMDNYNFSVDGIKYWDIGQGSYLTDGKAGMSSGKSVTERLFSFFARANYSYQDKYMLSASIRHEGSSKFAADNRWANFWSATAGWRISNEEFMKDFDWLDDLKIRFGYGVTGNNDFSATYMANMLGSDTNWMMPNGTWAYSYGKSQNVNPNLGWEEKKEWNLGVDYSFFEGRLYGKFDYYRREVDNLLFSVKVPQPPYTQGSQMQNIGSMESKGLSSVLSTARRSWARSENRTFGRAF
;
A
#
# COMPACT_ATOMS: atom_id res chain seq x y z
N LYS A 1 16.97 -18.43 11.17
CA LYS A 1 15.73 -18.11 10.45
C LYS A 1 15.62 -16.59 10.35
N PRO A 2 15.93 -15.99 9.23
CA PRO A 2 15.52 -14.64 8.94
C PRO A 2 14.31 -14.70 8.01
N ASP A 3 13.40 -13.75 8.15
CA ASP A 3 12.62 -13.10 7.11
C ASP A 3 11.15 -13.48 6.85
N SER A 4 10.52 -14.39 7.55
CA SER A 4 9.05 -14.34 7.65
C SER A 4 8.55 -13.13 8.47
N GLY A 5 9.48 -12.40 9.08
CA GLY A 5 9.24 -11.24 9.94
C GLY A 5 8.90 -9.94 9.20
N VAL A 6 9.48 -9.67 8.03
CA VAL A 6 9.40 -8.35 7.40
C VAL A 6 8.03 -8.07 6.79
N VAL A 7 7.45 -9.00 6.04
CA VAL A 7 6.09 -8.85 5.50
C VAL A 7 5.05 -8.90 6.61
N SER A 8 5.25 -9.71 7.65
CA SER A 8 4.39 -9.71 8.83
C SER A 8 4.52 -8.41 9.63
N GLN A 9 5.72 -7.83 9.72
CA GLN A 9 5.93 -6.52 10.33
C GLN A 9 5.25 -5.41 9.54
N ILE A 10 5.29 -5.42 8.22
CA ILE A 10 4.57 -4.46 7.38
C ILE A 10 3.05 -4.63 7.53
N LYS A 11 2.53 -5.85 7.58
CA LYS A 11 1.10 -6.11 7.84
C LYS A 11 0.68 -5.67 9.25
N VAL A 12 1.54 -5.87 10.25
CA VAL A 12 1.32 -5.39 11.62
C VAL A 12 1.37 -3.87 11.68
N ILE A 13 2.34 -3.24 10.99
CA ILE A 13 2.45 -1.78 10.88
C ILE A 13 1.19 -1.20 10.20
N LYS A 14 0.73 -1.75 9.08
CA LYS A 14 -0.55 -1.34 8.45
C LYS A 14 -1.76 -1.50 9.37
N ARG A 15 -1.80 -2.53 10.19
CA ARG A 15 -2.90 -2.79 11.13
C ARG A 15 -2.90 -1.88 12.37
N LEU A 16 -1.71 -1.47 12.82
CA LEU A 16 -1.54 -0.56 13.98
C LEU A 16 -1.82 0.91 13.62
N PHE A 17 -1.78 1.29 12.33
CA PHE A 17 -1.94 2.67 11.85
C PHE A 17 -3.11 2.84 10.87
N SER A 18 -4.19 2.08 11.03
CA SER A 18 -5.30 1.93 10.08
C SER A 18 -6.19 3.16 9.89
N ILE A 19 -5.79 4.35 10.28
CA ILE A 19 -6.60 5.57 10.14
C ILE A 19 -6.06 6.51 9.03
N CYS A 20 -4.78 6.41 8.66
CA CYS A 20 -4.19 7.14 7.53
C CYS A 20 -3.17 6.25 6.82
N GLU A 21 -3.14 6.27 5.49
CA GLU A 21 -2.14 5.51 4.73
C GLU A 21 -0.76 6.17 4.85
N GLN A 22 0.23 5.40 5.35
CA GLN A 22 1.63 5.86 5.35
C GLN A 22 2.15 5.92 3.91
N ILE A 23 2.93 6.96 3.60
CA ILE A 23 3.63 6.98 2.31
C ILE A 23 4.76 5.94 2.30
N ILE A 24 4.81 5.16 1.26
CA ILE A 24 5.92 4.25 0.96
C ILE A 24 6.86 4.95 -0.02
N VAL A 25 8.14 4.98 0.31
CA VAL A 25 9.21 5.52 -0.55
C VAL A 25 10.13 4.36 -0.92
N ILE A 26 10.21 4.03 -2.19
CA ILE A 26 11.05 2.94 -2.70
C ILE A 26 12.23 3.57 -3.46
N ASP A 27 13.46 3.38 -2.97
CA ASP A 27 14.71 3.92 -3.55
C ASP A 27 14.70 5.44 -3.81
N GLY A 28 13.90 6.18 -3.03
CA GLY A 28 13.72 7.62 -3.19
C GLY A 28 12.48 8.01 -4.00
N PHE A 29 11.73 7.05 -4.57
CA PHE A 29 10.45 7.28 -5.26
C PHE A 29 9.30 7.28 -4.26
N PRO A 30 8.65 8.42 -4.00
CA PRO A 30 7.54 8.53 -3.06
C PRO A 30 6.22 8.05 -3.68
N GLY A 31 5.48 7.22 -2.94
CA GLY A 31 4.16 6.71 -3.35
C GLY A 31 4.22 5.42 -4.17
N GLY A 32 5.37 4.73 -4.20
CA GLY A 32 5.50 3.43 -4.84
C GLY A 32 4.65 2.34 -4.17
N ASP A 33 4.10 1.44 -4.96
CA ASP A 33 3.33 0.30 -4.45
C ASP A 33 4.27 -0.82 -3.99
N ILE A 34 4.26 -1.15 -2.69
CA ILE A 34 5.07 -2.25 -2.14
C ILE A 34 4.76 -3.60 -2.79
N ARG A 35 3.56 -3.75 -3.37
CA ARG A 35 3.19 -4.97 -4.08
C ARG A 35 3.95 -5.16 -5.39
N SER A 36 4.65 -4.13 -5.89
CA SER A 36 5.56 -4.24 -7.03
C SER A 36 6.86 -4.98 -6.70
N LEU A 37 7.22 -5.10 -5.42
CA LEU A 37 8.48 -5.68 -4.96
C LEU A 37 8.33 -7.12 -4.46
N THR A 38 9.40 -7.90 -4.57
CA THR A 38 9.54 -9.13 -3.81
C THR A 38 10.32 -8.86 -2.51
N GLN A 39 10.08 -9.68 -1.49
CA GLN A 39 10.80 -9.60 -0.23
C GLN A 39 12.32 -9.81 -0.42
N ASP A 40 12.71 -10.68 -1.36
CA ASP A 40 14.11 -11.02 -1.62
C ASP A 40 14.90 -9.87 -2.24
N ASP A 41 14.24 -8.89 -2.87
CA ASP A 41 14.87 -7.70 -3.44
C ASP A 41 15.02 -6.55 -2.43
N ILE A 42 14.45 -6.66 -1.23
CA ILE A 42 14.55 -5.63 -0.21
C ILE A 42 15.87 -5.76 0.56
N LYS A 43 16.59 -4.64 0.68
CA LYS A 43 17.82 -4.51 1.47
C LYS A 43 17.54 -4.02 2.89
N SER A 44 16.73 -2.96 3.03
CA SER A 44 16.33 -2.41 4.33
C SER A 44 14.95 -1.80 4.27
N ILE A 45 14.31 -1.72 5.44
CA ILE A 45 13.06 -0.99 5.67
C ILE A 45 13.26 -0.13 6.91
N ASP A 46 13.08 1.18 6.73
CA ASP A 46 13.18 2.17 7.78
C ASP A 46 11.83 2.88 7.96
N VAL A 47 11.39 3.08 9.20
CA VAL A 47 10.11 3.70 9.50
C VAL A 47 10.31 5.04 10.20
N LEU A 48 9.92 6.12 9.54
CA LEU A 48 9.95 7.48 10.08
C LEU A 48 8.59 7.80 10.70
N LYS A 49 8.56 7.94 12.02
CA LYS A 49 7.31 8.15 12.78
C LYS A 49 7.07 9.60 13.16
N ASP A 50 8.15 10.39 13.25
CA ASP A 50 8.11 11.76 13.75
C ASP A 50 7.80 12.76 12.64
N ALA A 51 7.02 13.80 12.96
CA ALA A 51 6.66 14.86 12.02
C ALA A 51 7.91 15.56 11.42
N SER A 52 8.97 15.71 12.20
CA SER A 52 10.23 16.33 11.77
C SER A 52 10.99 15.46 10.75
N ALA A 53 10.97 14.13 10.92
CA ALA A 53 11.58 13.21 9.98
C ALA A 53 10.75 13.09 8.68
N GLY A 54 9.41 13.15 8.80
CA GLY A 54 8.48 13.11 7.68
C GLY A 54 8.40 14.40 6.86
N ALA A 55 8.84 15.53 7.38
CA ALA A 55 8.65 16.86 6.77
C ALA A 55 9.25 17.00 5.35
N ILE A 56 10.30 16.24 5.02
CA ILE A 56 10.87 16.21 3.66
C ILE A 56 9.87 15.65 2.64
N TYR A 57 9.05 14.67 3.05
CA TYR A 57 8.11 13.97 2.17
C TYR A 57 6.75 14.67 2.08
N GLY A 58 6.59 15.82 2.77
CA GLY A 58 5.43 16.69 2.71
C GLY A 58 4.19 16.11 3.37
N THR A 59 3.04 16.59 2.92
CA THR A 59 1.72 16.24 3.47
C THR A 59 1.39 14.76 3.34
N ARG A 60 1.95 14.07 2.35
CA ARG A 60 1.82 12.62 2.20
C ARG A 60 2.44 11.83 3.37
N ALA A 61 3.34 12.47 4.13
CA ALA A 61 3.98 11.88 5.31
C ALA A 61 3.22 12.12 6.63
N ALA A 62 2.00 12.67 6.59
CA ALA A 62 1.22 12.99 7.79
C ALA A 62 1.00 11.79 8.72
N ALA A 63 0.90 10.58 8.17
CA ALA A 63 0.78 9.32 8.91
C ALA A 63 2.12 8.60 9.16
N GLY A 64 3.25 9.17 8.71
CA GLY A 64 4.58 8.57 8.74
C GLY A 64 5.07 8.12 7.37
N VAL A 65 6.35 7.72 7.31
CA VAL A 65 7.01 7.31 6.07
C VAL A 65 7.65 5.94 6.26
N ILE A 66 7.45 5.05 5.29
CA ILE A 66 8.15 3.77 5.20
C ILE A 66 9.16 3.88 4.06
N LEU A 67 10.45 3.92 4.42
CA LEU A 67 11.53 3.94 3.45
C LEU A 67 11.93 2.50 3.13
N ILE A 68 11.87 2.14 1.87
CA ILE A 68 12.33 0.84 1.39
C ILE A 68 13.54 1.08 0.49
N THR A 69 14.66 0.50 0.91
CA THR A 69 15.86 0.45 0.06
C THR A 69 15.93 -0.95 -0.53
N THR A 70 16.03 -1.03 -1.85
CA THR A 70 16.17 -2.31 -2.53
C THR A 70 17.64 -2.69 -2.69
N LYS A 71 17.88 -3.95 -3.06
CA LYS A 71 19.22 -4.43 -3.40
C LYS A 71 19.69 -3.75 -4.67
N SER A 72 20.92 -3.30 -4.67
CA SER A 72 21.62 -2.71 -5.81
C SER A 72 22.88 -3.52 -6.06
N GLY A 73 23.48 -3.39 -7.25
CA GLY A 73 24.77 -3.99 -7.53
C GLY A 73 25.84 -3.54 -6.53
N SER A 74 26.82 -4.37 -6.31
CA SER A 74 28.01 -4.05 -5.51
C SER A 74 29.28 -4.25 -6.32
N ASP A 75 30.41 -3.74 -5.84
CA ASP A 75 31.71 -4.06 -6.41
C ASP A 75 32.06 -5.53 -6.10
N THR A 76 32.06 -6.33 -7.12
CA THR A 76 32.41 -7.76 -7.05
C THR A 76 33.77 -8.04 -7.72
N ASN A 77 34.58 -6.99 -7.96
CA ASN A 77 35.79 -7.07 -8.77
C ASN A 77 35.55 -7.66 -10.19
N GLY A 78 34.37 -7.32 -10.78
CA GLY A 78 33.96 -7.82 -12.10
C GLY A 78 33.48 -9.27 -12.11
N LYS A 79 33.43 -9.96 -10.97
CA LYS A 79 32.92 -11.33 -10.88
C LYS A 79 31.40 -11.31 -10.81
N VAL A 80 30.78 -12.33 -11.41
CA VAL A 80 29.34 -12.54 -11.31
C VAL A 80 29.03 -13.29 -10.03
N ARG A 81 28.10 -12.76 -9.22
CA ARG A 81 27.50 -13.45 -8.08
C ARG A 81 26.08 -13.84 -8.45
N LEU A 82 25.81 -15.13 -8.43
CA LEU A 82 24.49 -15.70 -8.65
C LEU A 82 23.92 -16.16 -7.32
N THR A 83 22.67 -15.74 -7.02
CA THR A 83 21.94 -16.17 -5.82
C THR A 83 20.61 -16.76 -6.26
N TYR A 84 20.34 -17.97 -5.84
CA TYR A 84 19.05 -18.60 -6.02
C TYR A 84 18.45 -18.95 -4.66
N SER A 85 17.21 -18.52 -4.42
CA SER A 85 16.43 -18.89 -3.25
C SER A 85 15.11 -19.53 -3.66
N ASN A 86 14.65 -20.48 -2.87
CA ASN A 86 13.35 -21.09 -3.04
C ASN A 86 12.66 -21.31 -1.69
N GLU A 87 11.34 -21.32 -1.72
CA GLU A 87 10.50 -21.63 -0.57
C GLU A 87 9.32 -22.48 -1.02
N PHE A 88 9.06 -23.56 -0.29
CA PHE A 88 7.90 -24.41 -0.48
C PHE A 88 7.05 -24.37 0.77
N THR A 89 5.74 -24.11 0.62
CA THR A 89 4.83 -23.92 1.75
C THR A 89 3.57 -24.75 1.54
N LYS A 90 3.20 -25.54 2.55
CA LYS A 90 1.88 -26.16 2.67
C LYS A 90 1.15 -25.50 3.83
N LYS A 91 -0.06 -25.03 3.57
CA LYS A 91 -0.91 -24.38 4.56
C LYS A 91 -1.90 -25.37 5.14
N GLN A 92 -2.23 -25.22 6.42
CA GLN A 92 -3.20 -26.05 7.11
C GLN A 92 -4.25 -25.14 7.76
N ASN A 93 -5.49 -25.62 7.79
CA ASN A 93 -6.53 -25.01 8.58
C ASN A 93 -6.24 -25.24 10.07
N TYR A 94 -6.35 -24.19 10.86
CA TYR A 94 -6.17 -24.22 12.31
C TYR A 94 -7.40 -23.59 12.97
N ASN A 95 -7.97 -24.26 13.96
CA ASN A 95 -9.22 -23.87 14.63
C ASN A 95 -10.42 -23.82 13.68
N ALA A 96 -10.76 -24.94 13.03
CA ALA A 96 -12.07 -25.07 12.40
C ALA A 96 -13.17 -24.94 13.46
N PRO A 97 -14.30 -24.27 13.16
CA PRO A 97 -15.43 -24.23 14.08
C PRO A 97 -16.00 -25.63 14.28
N GLU A 98 -16.46 -25.91 15.49
CA GLU A 98 -17.28 -27.09 15.74
C GLU A 98 -18.67 -26.86 15.15
N MET A 99 -19.14 -27.78 14.34
CA MET A 99 -20.44 -27.72 13.69
C MET A 99 -21.19 -29.02 13.95
N LEU A 100 -22.51 -28.96 13.94
CA LEU A 100 -23.35 -30.15 14.05
C LEU A 100 -23.14 -31.06 12.84
N SER A 101 -22.99 -32.34 13.09
CA SER A 101 -23.08 -33.38 12.05
C SER A 101 -24.53 -33.49 11.53
N GLY A 102 -24.70 -34.07 10.35
CA GLY A 102 -26.03 -34.34 9.81
C GLY A 102 -26.87 -35.17 10.74
N ARG A 103 -26.28 -36.16 11.41
CA ARG A 103 -26.95 -36.99 12.40
C ARG A 103 -27.43 -36.20 13.61
N GLU A 104 -26.60 -35.38 14.23
CA GLU A 104 -26.96 -34.53 15.37
C GLU A 104 -28.06 -33.53 14.98
N TYR A 105 -27.98 -32.96 13.78
CA TYR A 105 -28.99 -32.03 13.25
C TYR A 105 -30.35 -32.70 13.11
N ALA A 106 -30.39 -33.95 12.58
CA ALA A 106 -31.62 -34.73 12.44
C ALA A 106 -32.17 -35.18 13.80
N GLU A 107 -31.31 -35.67 14.72
CA GLU A 107 -31.71 -36.08 16.09
C GLU A 107 -32.33 -34.93 16.89
N HIS A 108 -31.82 -33.72 16.70
CA HIS A 108 -32.34 -32.51 17.35
C HIS A 108 -33.54 -31.87 16.64
N ASN A 109 -34.00 -32.40 15.51
CA ASN A 109 -35.10 -31.88 14.71
C ASN A 109 -35.00 -30.38 14.40
N ILE A 110 -33.78 -29.91 14.06
CA ILE A 110 -33.50 -28.49 13.80
C ILE A 110 -34.13 -28.03 12.47
N GLY A 111 -34.25 -28.94 11.50
CA GLY A 111 -34.83 -28.67 10.18
C GLY A 111 -35.11 -29.96 9.40
N THR A 112 -35.33 -29.81 8.09
CA THR A 112 -35.58 -30.97 7.22
C THR A 112 -34.30 -31.81 7.11
N ASP A 113 -34.45 -33.12 7.31
CA ASP A 113 -33.37 -34.09 7.04
C ASP A 113 -33.40 -34.52 5.58
N TYR A 114 -32.27 -34.28 4.87
CA TYR A 114 -32.07 -34.66 3.48
C TYR A 114 -31.20 -35.91 3.34
N GLY A 115 -30.79 -36.54 4.45
CA GLY A 115 -30.11 -37.83 4.47
C GLY A 115 -28.59 -37.81 4.23
N SER A 116 -27.96 -36.65 4.18
CA SER A 116 -26.49 -36.53 4.09
C SER A 116 -25.84 -36.17 5.43
N ASP A 117 -24.52 -36.24 5.48
CA ASP A 117 -23.69 -35.81 6.62
C ASP A 117 -22.51 -34.98 6.11
N THR A 118 -22.76 -33.73 5.79
CA THR A 118 -21.83 -32.82 5.13
C THR A 118 -21.20 -31.87 6.11
N ASN A 119 -19.86 -31.89 6.23
CA ASN A 119 -19.12 -30.83 6.86
C ASN A 119 -18.82 -29.73 5.83
N TRP A 120 -19.73 -28.74 5.72
CA TRP A 120 -19.64 -27.64 4.76
C TRP A 120 -18.37 -26.82 4.86
N TRP A 121 -17.79 -26.67 6.05
CA TRP A 121 -16.51 -25.97 6.23
C TRP A 121 -15.37 -26.75 5.57
N ASP A 122 -15.35 -28.06 5.78
CA ASP A 122 -14.29 -28.93 5.28
C ASP A 122 -14.32 -29.11 3.76
N GLU A 123 -15.53 -29.02 3.16
CA GLU A 123 -15.75 -29.02 1.72
C GLU A 123 -15.15 -27.77 1.03
N LEU A 124 -15.02 -26.65 1.76
CA LEU A 124 -14.40 -25.43 1.25
C LEU A 124 -12.88 -25.38 1.43
N ILE A 125 -12.29 -26.39 2.05
CA ILE A 125 -10.84 -26.42 2.32
C ILE A 125 -10.07 -27.08 1.17
N ASN A 126 -9.14 -26.36 0.60
CA ASN A 126 -8.18 -26.89 -0.36
C ASN A 126 -7.11 -27.72 0.36
N LYS A 127 -7.37 -29.01 0.56
CA LYS A 127 -6.46 -29.96 1.22
C LYS A 127 -5.18 -30.23 0.41
N GLY A 128 -5.24 -29.98 -0.91
CA GLY A 128 -4.14 -30.17 -1.84
C GLY A 128 -3.22 -28.96 -2.02
N ASN A 129 -3.44 -27.86 -1.27
CA ASN A 129 -2.69 -26.62 -1.47
C ASN A 129 -1.16 -26.83 -1.35
N PHE A 130 -0.44 -26.23 -2.31
CA PHE A 130 1.02 -26.27 -2.33
C PHE A 130 1.52 -24.96 -2.97
N SER A 131 2.20 -24.18 -2.17
CA SER A 131 2.78 -22.90 -2.60
C SER A 131 4.27 -23.06 -2.87
N GLN A 132 4.77 -22.37 -3.88
CA GLN A 132 6.19 -22.35 -4.22
C GLN A 132 6.63 -20.95 -4.61
N LYS A 133 7.84 -20.58 -4.22
CA LYS A 133 8.48 -19.34 -4.56
C LYS A 133 9.90 -19.62 -5.05
N HIS A 134 10.28 -19.01 -6.15
CA HIS A 134 11.61 -19.08 -6.73
C HIS A 134 12.10 -17.67 -7.01
N HIS A 135 13.31 -17.36 -6.60
CA HIS A 135 13.95 -16.07 -6.84
C HIS A 135 15.39 -16.31 -7.28
N LEU A 136 15.74 -15.73 -8.41
CA LEU A 136 17.07 -15.77 -8.99
C LEU A 136 17.61 -14.35 -9.11
N ALA A 137 18.74 -14.05 -8.48
CA ALA A 137 19.39 -12.77 -8.56
C ALA A 137 20.81 -12.90 -9.08
N LEU A 138 21.20 -11.98 -9.94
CA LEU A 138 22.53 -11.81 -10.49
C LEU A 138 23.05 -10.44 -10.12
N GLU A 139 24.23 -10.41 -9.54
CA GLU A 139 24.93 -9.22 -9.12
C GLU A 139 26.34 -9.24 -9.71
N MET A 140 26.73 -8.15 -10.34
CA MET A 140 28.09 -7.94 -10.79
C MET A 140 28.43 -6.46 -10.80
N GLY A 141 29.73 -6.15 -10.68
CA GLY A 141 30.15 -4.78 -10.77
C GLY A 141 31.63 -4.57 -10.52
N THR A 142 32.02 -3.37 -10.87
CA THR A 142 33.28 -2.74 -10.54
C THR A 142 33.00 -1.47 -9.74
N GLU A 143 34.04 -0.76 -9.31
CA GLU A 143 33.89 0.54 -8.64
C GLU A 143 33.08 1.55 -9.47
N LYS A 144 33.19 1.49 -10.83
CA LYS A 144 32.55 2.46 -11.74
C LYS A 144 31.19 2.03 -12.30
N ALA A 145 30.92 0.73 -12.39
CA ALA A 145 29.70 0.20 -12.97
C ALA A 145 29.21 -1.01 -12.19
N GLN A 146 27.99 -0.97 -11.73
CA GLN A 146 27.38 -2.02 -10.94
C GLN A 146 26.01 -2.34 -11.50
N VAL A 147 25.64 -3.61 -11.52
CA VAL A 147 24.33 -4.09 -11.98
C VAL A 147 23.81 -5.14 -11.01
N TYR A 148 22.56 -5.02 -10.67
CA TYR A 148 21.76 -6.03 -10.01
C TYR A 148 20.55 -6.35 -10.88
N THR A 149 20.29 -7.61 -11.14
CA THR A 149 19.07 -8.04 -11.81
C THR A 149 18.50 -9.25 -11.08
N SER A 150 17.17 -9.29 -10.96
CA SER A 150 16.47 -10.42 -10.36
C SER A 150 15.27 -10.82 -11.19
N PHE A 151 14.91 -12.11 -11.08
CA PHE A 151 13.69 -12.69 -11.62
C PHE A 151 13.05 -13.53 -10.53
N PHE A 152 11.73 -13.50 -10.46
CA PHE A 152 10.99 -14.32 -9.52
C PHE A 152 9.75 -14.94 -10.15
N TYR A 153 9.39 -16.08 -9.61
CA TYR A 153 8.11 -16.74 -9.82
C TYR A 153 7.56 -17.19 -8.47
N GLU A 154 6.30 -16.90 -8.21
CA GLU A 154 5.61 -17.31 -6.98
C GLU A 154 4.22 -17.84 -7.35
N LYS A 155 3.92 -19.09 -6.94
CA LYS A 155 2.59 -19.64 -6.94
C LYS A 155 2.14 -19.79 -5.50
N ASN A 156 1.09 -19.07 -5.11
CA ASN A 156 0.56 -19.04 -3.76
C ASN A 156 -0.86 -19.59 -3.76
N GLN A 157 -1.05 -20.75 -3.17
CA GLN A 157 -2.36 -21.36 -2.97
C GLN A 157 -2.84 -21.12 -1.54
N GLY A 158 -4.07 -20.64 -1.40
CA GLY A 158 -4.74 -20.49 -0.13
C GLY A 158 -5.25 -21.81 0.44
N ILE A 159 -5.81 -21.72 1.65
CA ILE A 159 -6.50 -22.85 2.30
C ILE A 159 -7.93 -23.04 1.79
N ALA A 160 -8.51 -22.04 1.14
CA ALA A 160 -9.84 -22.10 0.56
C ALA A 160 -9.80 -22.64 -0.87
N LEU A 161 -10.92 -23.23 -1.33
CA LEU A 161 -11.11 -23.55 -2.74
C LEU A 161 -10.94 -22.30 -3.59
N GLN A 162 -10.39 -22.44 -4.81
CA GLN A 162 -10.20 -21.38 -5.80
C GLN A 162 -9.35 -20.18 -5.34
N ASP A 163 -8.71 -20.23 -4.17
CA ASP A 163 -7.80 -19.19 -3.70
C ASP A 163 -6.38 -19.48 -4.23
N GLU A 164 -6.10 -18.97 -5.42
CA GLU A 164 -4.79 -19.12 -6.07
C GLU A 164 -4.31 -17.78 -6.64
N ARG A 165 -3.02 -17.53 -6.47
CA ARG A 165 -2.33 -16.40 -7.06
C ARG A 165 -0.98 -16.85 -7.64
N GLN A 166 -0.71 -16.45 -8.88
CA GLN A 166 0.56 -16.66 -9.55
C GLN A 166 1.20 -15.31 -9.88
N ASP A 167 2.39 -15.09 -9.39
CA ASP A 167 3.16 -13.88 -9.61
C ASP A 167 4.44 -14.21 -10.35
N TYR A 168 4.82 -13.36 -11.29
CA TYR A 168 6.16 -13.36 -11.87
C TYR A 168 6.59 -11.94 -12.20
N GLY A 169 7.88 -11.75 -12.23
CA GLY A 169 8.43 -10.46 -12.55
C GLY A 169 9.94 -10.43 -12.45
N GLY A 170 10.48 -9.23 -12.56
CA GLY A 170 11.89 -9.01 -12.44
C GLY A 170 12.22 -7.55 -12.22
N ARG A 171 13.45 -7.34 -11.80
CA ARG A 171 14.03 -6.05 -11.52
C ARG A 171 15.40 -5.93 -12.17
N VAL A 172 15.68 -4.78 -12.73
CA VAL A 172 17.03 -4.37 -13.11
C VAL A 172 17.36 -3.06 -12.40
N ASN A 173 18.48 -3.02 -11.72
CA ASN A 173 18.99 -1.84 -11.05
C ASN A 173 20.47 -1.72 -11.38
N ALA A 174 20.88 -0.61 -11.95
CA ALA A 174 22.27 -0.35 -12.32
C ALA A 174 22.76 0.98 -11.76
N SER A 175 24.08 1.10 -11.60
CA SER A 175 24.73 2.35 -11.19
C SER A 175 25.98 2.53 -12.02
N PHE A 176 26.13 3.71 -12.62
CA PHE A 176 27.27 4.08 -13.46
C PHE A 176 27.86 5.39 -12.97
N LYS A 177 29.14 5.39 -12.64
CA LYS A 177 29.92 6.59 -12.32
C LYS A 177 30.68 7.04 -13.58
N LEU A 178 30.33 8.21 -14.06
CA LEU A 178 30.84 8.78 -15.33
C LEU A 178 31.65 10.04 -15.07
N PHE A 179 32.56 10.35 -16.01
CA PHE A 179 33.35 11.58 -15.99
C PHE A 179 34.12 11.75 -14.67
N ASP A 180 34.88 10.73 -14.26
CA ASP A 180 35.59 10.72 -12.98
C ASP A 180 34.71 11.08 -11.78
N ASP A 181 33.55 10.41 -11.64
CA ASP A 181 32.57 10.58 -10.58
C ASP A 181 31.86 11.95 -10.55
N TRP A 182 31.93 12.74 -11.63
CA TRP A 182 31.09 13.93 -11.73
C TRP A 182 29.60 13.59 -11.81
N LEU A 183 29.28 12.56 -12.57
CA LEU A 183 27.90 12.13 -12.77
C LEU A 183 27.74 10.65 -12.39
N GLU A 184 26.80 10.39 -11.49
CA GLU A 184 26.31 9.04 -11.20
C GLU A 184 24.91 8.90 -11.78
N VAL A 185 24.70 7.86 -12.60
CA VAL A 185 23.41 7.52 -13.23
C VAL A 185 22.96 6.19 -12.68
N ARG A 186 21.78 6.17 -12.08
CA ARG A 186 21.16 4.96 -11.49
C ARG A 186 19.79 4.72 -12.13
N PRO A 187 19.72 4.01 -13.26
CA PRO A 187 18.46 3.54 -13.81
C PRO A 187 17.98 2.31 -13.06
N ALA A 188 16.67 2.23 -12.86
CA ALA A 188 15.99 1.06 -12.33
C ALA A 188 14.70 0.79 -13.09
N VAL A 189 14.36 -0.48 -13.27
CA VAL A 189 13.09 -0.91 -13.87
C VAL A 189 12.56 -2.09 -13.08
N ASP A 190 11.33 -1.99 -12.63
CA ASP A 190 10.59 -3.07 -12.00
C ASP A 190 9.42 -3.47 -12.89
N TYR A 191 9.22 -4.75 -13.07
CA TYR A 191 8.04 -5.33 -13.67
C TYR A 191 7.49 -6.46 -12.82
N ARG A 192 6.18 -6.47 -12.59
CA ARG A 192 5.48 -7.57 -11.93
C ARG A 192 4.14 -7.80 -12.60
N GLN A 193 3.77 -9.04 -12.76
CA GLN A 193 2.43 -9.46 -13.14
C GLN A 193 1.93 -10.49 -12.14
N ALA A 194 0.68 -10.33 -11.70
CA ALA A 194 0.01 -11.21 -10.75
C ALA A 194 -1.33 -11.65 -11.34
N ALA A 195 -1.42 -12.90 -11.73
CA ALA A 195 -2.69 -13.53 -12.08
C ALA A 195 -3.29 -14.16 -10.81
N ARG A 196 -4.61 -14.02 -10.64
CA ARG A 196 -5.29 -14.56 -9.47
C ARG A 196 -6.67 -15.10 -9.81
N ASN A 197 -6.99 -16.21 -9.18
CA ASN A 197 -8.34 -16.63 -8.93
C ASN A 197 -8.66 -16.26 -7.48
N ASN A 198 -9.52 -15.31 -7.25
CA ASN A 198 -9.84 -14.76 -5.93
C ASN A 198 -11.30 -14.98 -5.59
N HIS A 199 -11.87 -16.08 -6.04
CA HIS A 199 -13.16 -16.47 -5.51
C HIS A 199 -12.97 -16.89 -4.05
N TYR A 200 -13.51 -16.11 -3.13
CA TYR A 200 -13.50 -16.46 -1.70
C TYR A 200 -14.81 -17.15 -1.36
N PRO A 201 -14.79 -18.47 -1.10
CA PRO A 201 -15.98 -19.17 -0.67
C PRO A 201 -16.59 -18.54 0.58
N ASN A 202 -17.90 -18.51 0.67
CA ASN A 202 -18.61 -17.93 1.80
C ASN A 202 -18.61 -18.88 3.02
N PHE A 203 -17.56 -18.85 3.82
CA PHE A 203 -17.46 -19.63 5.04
C PHE A 203 -18.52 -19.34 6.07
N GLN A 204 -19.05 -18.11 6.12
CA GLN A 204 -20.16 -17.75 7.01
C GLN A 204 -21.45 -18.48 6.61
N GLN A 205 -21.68 -18.63 5.31
CA GLN A 205 -22.81 -19.42 4.81
C GLN A 205 -22.59 -20.91 5.05
N ALA A 206 -21.37 -21.42 4.86
CA ALA A 206 -21.04 -22.81 5.17
C ALA A 206 -21.42 -23.21 6.60
N MET A 207 -21.19 -22.31 7.58
CA MET A 207 -21.59 -22.54 8.98
C MET A 207 -23.11 -22.51 9.22
N ARG A 208 -23.89 -22.01 8.28
CA ARG A 208 -25.36 -21.92 8.38
C ARG A 208 -26.07 -23.02 7.61
N ASN A 209 -25.39 -23.58 6.61
CA ASN A 209 -25.98 -24.58 5.75
C ASN A 209 -26.39 -25.82 6.52
N ASN A 210 -27.51 -26.41 6.12
CA ASN A 210 -28.02 -27.64 6.66
C ASN A 210 -27.03 -28.80 6.37
N PRO A 211 -26.45 -29.46 7.39
CA PRO A 211 -25.46 -30.51 7.20
C PRO A 211 -26.04 -31.80 6.61
N THR A 212 -27.36 -31.95 6.60
CA THR A 212 -28.00 -33.11 5.96
C THR A 212 -28.15 -32.98 4.44
N ARG A 213 -27.79 -31.83 3.85
CA ARG A 213 -27.73 -31.64 2.39
C ARG A 213 -26.37 -32.03 1.83
N SER A 214 -26.37 -32.69 0.67
CA SER A 214 -25.14 -32.96 -0.10
C SER A 214 -24.79 -31.80 -1.01
N PRO A 215 -23.51 -31.37 -1.12
CA PRO A 215 -23.09 -30.42 -2.14
C PRO A 215 -23.08 -31.02 -3.55
N TYR A 216 -23.07 -32.33 -3.67
CA TYR A 216 -22.90 -33.04 -4.93
C TYR A 216 -24.18 -33.73 -5.39
N ASP A 217 -24.43 -33.67 -6.71
CA ASP A 217 -25.49 -34.39 -7.41
C ASP A 217 -24.89 -35.04 -8.68
N PRO A 218 -24.66 -36.36 -8.67
CA PRO A 218 -24.08 -37.05 -9.81
C PRO A 218 -24.95 -37.02 -11.08
N ASP A 219 -26.26 -36.78 -10.92
CA ASP A 219 -27.22 -36.75 -12.02
C ASP A 219 -27.36 -35.35 -12.63
N SER A 220 -26.78 -34.31 -11.98
CA SER A 220 -26.78 -32.96 -12.53
C SER A 220 -25.67 -32.76 -13.57
N GLU A 221 -25.90 -31.86 -14.53
CA GLU A 221 -24.92 -31.52 -15.59
C GLU A 221 -23.57 -31.04 -15.02
N THR A 222 -23.60 -30.38 -13.87
CA THR A 222 -22.41 -29.79 -13.23
C THR A 222 -21.78 -30.69 -12.19
N GLY A 223 -22.47 -31.77 -11.77
CA GLY A 223 -22.07 -32.60 -10.63
C GLY A 223 -22.40 -31.98 -9.26
N TYR A 224 -23.03 -30.81 -9.23
CA TYR A 224 -23.38 -30.10 -8.00
C TYR A 224 -24.89 -29.97 -7.82
N ASN A 225 -25.33 -30.06 -6.56
CA ASN A 225 -26.68 -29.65 -6.18
C ASN A 225 -26.81 -28.13 -6.24
N VAL A 226 -27.85 -27.62 -6.88
CA VAL A 226 -28.18 -26.19 -6.90
C VAL A 226 -29.58 -25.98 -6.37
N TRP A 227 -29.69 -25.35 -5.19
CA TRP A 227 -31.00 -24.97 -4.62
C TRP A 227 -31.38 -23.59 -5.16
N ILE A 228 -32.60 -23.48 -5.61
CA ILE A 228 -33.17 -22.26 -6.18
C ILE A 228 -34.28 -21.72 -5.27
N ASN A 229 -34.48 -20.40 -5.32
CA ASN A 229 -35.50 -19.71 -4.53
C ASN A 229 -35.34 -19.86 -2.98
N GLU A 230 -34.16 -20.23 -2.52
CA GLU A 230 -33.84 -20.30 -1.10
C GLU A 230 -32.85 -19.19 -0.75
N SER A 231 -33.34 -18.05 -0.23
CA SER A 231 -32.53 -16.86 0.02
C SER A 231 -31.50 -17.01 1.15
N LEU A 232 -31.72 -17.98 2.05
CA LEU A 232 -30.90 -18.16 3.25
C LEU A 232 -30.02 -19.41 3.22
N ASP A 233 -30.21 -20.30 2.26
CA ASP A 233 -29.48 -21.55 2.16
C ASP A 233 -29.08 -21.80 0.71
N TYR A 234 -27.81 -22.04 0.44
CA TYR A 234 -27.31 -22.33 -0.90
C TYR A 234 -26.01 -23.13 -0.87
N ASN A 235 -25.72 -23.83 -1.95
CA ASN A 235 -24.52 -24.63 -2.08
C ASN A 235 -23.28 -23.75 -2.30
N VAL A 236 -22.55 -23.48 -1.23
CA VAL A 236 -21.33 -22.66 -1.25
C VAL A 236 -20.18 -23.30 -2.04
N VAL A 237 -20.19 -24.63 -2.20
CA VAL A 237 -19.20 -25.35 -3.00
C VAL A 237 -19.48 -25.14 -4.47
N ALA A 238 -20.75 -25.33 -4.89
CA ALA A 238 -21.17 -25.06 -6.27
C ALA A 238 -20.94 -23.59 -6.66
N ASP A 239 -21.28 -22.66 -5.78
CA ASP A 239 -21.07 -21.23 -5.98
C ASP A 239 -19.58 -20.92 -6.26
N ALA A 240 -18.67 -21.52 -5.46
CA ALA A 240 -17.23 -21.34 -5.62
C ALA A 240 -16.65 -22.02 -6.87
N MET A 241 -17.21 -23.17 -7.27
CA MET A 241 -16.62 -24.00 -8.32
C MET A 241 -17.19 -23.71 -9.72
N LEU A 242 -18.40 -23.15 -9.81
CA LEU A 242 -19.05 -22.84 -11.08
C LEU A 242 -18.69 -21.45 -11.60
N GLU A 243 -18.27 -20.53 -10.75
CA GLU A 243 -17.80 -19.21 -11.18
C GLU A 243 -16.40 -19.31 -11.81
N ASP A 244 -16.26 -18.74 -13.01
CA ASP A 244 -14.95 -18.53 -13.64
C ASP A 244 -14.47 -17.12 -13.33
N TYR A 245 -13.43 -17.02 -12.49
CA TYR A 245 -12.85 -15.77 -12.04
C TYR A 245 -11.37 -15.69 -12.45
N TYR A 246 -11.02 -14.66 -13.22
CA TYR A 246 -9.64 -14.36 -13.57
C TYR A 246 -9.33 -12.88 -13.38
N GLY A 247 -8.51 -12.57 -12.39
CA GLY A 247 -7.99 -11.23 -12.14
C GLY A 247 -6.52 -11.13 -12.54
N LEU A 248 -6.11 -10.01 -13.13
CA LEU A 248 -4.75 -9.76 -13.56
C LEU A 248 -4.29 -8.37 -13.12
N ASP A 249 -3.28 -8.31 -12.26
CA ASP A 249 -2.59 -7.08 -11.87
C ASP A 249 -1.24 -7.00 -12.59
N LYS A 250 -0.90 -5.83 -13.15
CA LYS A 250 0.40 -5.55 -13.77
C LYS A 250 0.98 -4.28 -13.19
N TRP A 251 2.27 -4.29 -12.86
CA TRP A 251 3.04 -3.13 -12.44
C TRP A 251 4.24 -2.96 -13.35
N PHE A 252 4.42 -1.76 -13.85
CA PHE A 252 5.62 -1.37 -14.59
C PHE A 252 6.13 -0.05 -14.02
N LYS A 253 7.37 -0.04 -13.51
CA LYS A 253 7.95 1.10 -12.83
C LYS A 253 9.38 1.34 -13.31
N PRO A 254 9.60 2.16 -14.36
CA PRO A 254 10.90 2.71 -14.68
C PRO A 254 11.23 3.92 -13.80
N GLU A 255 12.49 4.04 -13.40
CA GLU A 255 13.03 5.12 -12.60
C GLU A 255 14.44 5.46 -13.02
N VAL A 256 14.82 6.72 -12.93
CA VAL A 256 16.21 7.15 -13.07
C VAL A 256 16.57 8.14 -11.96
N ASN A 257 17.68 7.87 -11.29
CA ASN A 257 18.27 8.79 -10.33
C ASN A 257 19.62 9.26 -10.90
N LEU A 258 19.76 10.57 -11.04
CA LEU A 258 20.96 11.25 -11.50
C LEU A 258 21.56 12.00 -10.32
N LYS A 259 22.86 11.80 -10.06
CA LYS A 259 23.58 12.56 -9.03
C LYS A 259 24.79 13.23 -9.67
N LEU A 260 24.78 14.55 -9.67
CA LEU A 260 25.87 15.38 -10.13
C LEU A 260 26.69 15.86 -8.92
N ASN A 261 27.92 15.39 -8.80
CA ASN A 261 28.85 15.82 -7.77
C ASN A 261 29.56 17.10 -8.23
N ILE A 262 29.36 18.21 -7.53
CA ILE A 262 29.89 19.53 -7.88
C ILE A 262 31.31 19.66 -7.25
N LYS A 263 32.30 19.06 -7.87
CA LYS A 263 33.68 18.95 -7.35
C LYS A 263 34.32 20.25 -6.89
N PRO A 264 34.09 21.43 -7.55
CA PRO A 264 34.63 22.70 -7.08
C PRO A 264 34.17 23.09 -5.67
N ILE A 265 33.03 22.57 -5.20
CA ILE A 265 32.49 22.80 -3.87
C ILE A 265 32.38 21.44 -3.17
N PRO A 266 33.40 21.00 -2.44
CA PRO A 266 33.40 19.70 -1.79
C PRO A 266 32.19 19.53 -0.87
N GLY A 267 31.47 18.42 -1.03
CA GLY A 267 30.25 18.13 -0.29
C GLY A 267 28.96 18.60 -0.95
N LEU A 268 29.02 19.39 -2.02
CA LEU A 268 27.84 19.82 -2.79
C LEU A 268 27.55 18.83 -3.93
N ASN A 269 26.32 18.37 -4.00
CA ASN A 269 25.79 17.61 -5.13
C ASN A 269 24.37 18.06 -5.50
N TYR A 270 23.97 17.81 -6.73
CA TYR A 270 22.61 17.91 -7.20
C TYR A 270 22.08 16.52 -7.51
N GLN A 271 20.88 16.19 -7.04
CA GLN A 271 20.21 14.94 -7.38
C GLN A 271 18.90 15.23 -8.10
N GLN A 272 18.61 14.40 -9.11
CA GLN A 272 17.35 14.41 -9.85
C GLN A 272 16.82 13.00 -9.91
N VAL A 273 15.65 12.77 -9.35
CA VAL A 273 14.89 11.51 -9.45
C VAL A 273 13.71 11.76 -10.36
N VAL A 274 13.54 10.91 -11.35
CA VAL A 274 12.35 10.87 -12.20
C VAL A 274 11.89 9.43 -12.24
N GLY A 275 10.63 9.21 -11.87
CA GLY A 275 10.04 7.88 -11.88
C GLY A 275 8.62 7.92 -12.41
N TYR A 276 8.25 6.85 -13.08
CA TYR A 276 6.91 6.60 -13.57
C TYR A 276 6.44 5.23 -13.08
N GLU A 277 5.20 5.14 -12.67
CA GLU A 277 4.58 3.86 -12.32
C GLU A 277 3.26 3.72 -13.08
N ASN A 278 3.10 2.62 -13.79
CA ASN A 278 1.87 2.23 -14.43
C ASN A 278 1.37 0.95 -13.77
N ARG A 279 0.18 1.02 -13.20
CA ARG A 279 -0.53 -0.12 -12.65
C ARG A 279 -1.80 -0.36 -13.46
N GLN A 280 -1.99 -1.59 -13.90
CA GLN A 280 -3.19 -2.04 -14.59
C GLN A 280 -3.82 -3.19 -13.80
N TRP A 281 -5.14 -3.19 -13.75
CA TRP A 281 -5.91 -4.27 -13.19
C TRP A 281 -7.00 -4.66 -14.19
N GLU A 282 -7.09 -5.93 -14.46
CA GLU A 282 -8.07 -6.54 -15.36
C GLU A 282 -8.86 -7.59 -14.57
N LEU A 283 -10.17 -7.65 -14.79
CA LEU A 283 -11.05 -8.64 -14.21
C LEU A 283 -11.91 -9.25 -15.30
N HIS A 284 -11.95 -10.58 -15.32
CA HIS A 284 -12.76 -11.39 -16.20
C HIS A 284 -13.55 -12.36 -15.33
N GLN A 285 -14.88 -12.27 -15.36
CA GLN A 285 -15.75 -13.17 -14.61
C GLN A 285 -16.83 -13.73 -15.50
N TYR A 286 -17.22 -14.98 -15.23
CA TYR A 286 -18.35 -15.61 -15.88
C TYR A 286 -19.09 -16.50 -14.88
N TRP A 287 -20.39 -16.33 -14.83
CA TRP A 287 -21.32 -17.19 -14.11
C TRP A 287 -22.13 -17.96 -15.16
N PRO A 288 -22.01 -19.30 -15.24
CA PRO A 288 -22.72 -20.10 -16.24
C PRO A 288 -24.24 -20.13 -15.99
N SER A 289 -25.01 -20.53 -16.98
CA SER A 289 -26.46 -20.64 -16.88
C SER A 289 -26.94 -21.57 -15.76
N THR A 290 -26.08 -22.48 -15.33
CA THR A 290 -26.28 -23.43 -14.21
C THR A 290 -25.91 -22.85 -12.86
N HIS A 291 -25.33 -21.66 -12.81
CA HIS A 291 -25.02 -21.00 -11.55
C HIS A 291 -26.28 -20.47 -10.88
N ARG A 292 -26.39 -20.63 -9.56
CA ARG A 292 -27.55 -20.24 -8.76
C ARG A 292 -28.04 -18.81 -9.06
N SER A 293 -27.11 -17.84 -9.10
CA SER A 293 -27.48 -16.44 -9.36
C SER A 293 -28.17 -16.25 -10.70
N GLU A 294 -27.81 -17.04 -11.71
CA GLU A 294 -28.38 -16.92 -13.03
C GLU A 294 -29.75 -17.63 -13.12
N ILE A 295 -29.89 -18.75 -12.43
CA ILE A 295 -31.17 -19.47 -12.33
C ILE A 295 -32.18 -18.62 -11.56
N ASP A 296 -31.81 -18.09 -10.37
CA ASP A 296 -32.68 -17.25 -9.53
C ASP A 296 -33.17 -15.99 -10.26
N ASN A 297 -32.32 -15.42 -11.14
CA ASN A 297 -32.65 -14.25 -11.95
C ASN A 297 -33.25 -14.59 -13.32
N SER A 298 -33.51 -15.88 -13.62
CA SER A 298 -34.02 -16.36 -14.92
C SER A 298 -33.15 -15.91 -16.09
N ARG A 299 -31.82 -15.97 -15.93
CA ARG A 299 -30.81 -15.60 -16.93
C ARG A 299 -30.04 -16.83 -17.40
N LYS A 300 -29.46 -16.74 -18.60
CA LYS A 300 -28.62 -17.78 -19.19
C LYS A 300 -27.18 -17.30 -19.30
N GLY A 301 -26.47 -17.33 -18.16
CA GLY A 301 -25.11 -16.89 -18.06
C GLY A 301 -24.93 -15.37 -17.95
N HIS A 302 -23.87 -14.97 -17.28
CA HIS A 302 -23.46 -13.58 -17.05
C HIS A 302 -21.95 -13.44 -17.24
N ALA A 303 -21.53 -12.55 -18.11
CA ALA A 303 -20.13 -12.17 -18.28
C ALA A 303 -19.89 -10.76 -17.75
N HIS A 304 -18.82 -10.59 -16.97
CA HIS A 304 -18.34 -9.31 -16.48
C HIS A 304 -16.88 -9.10 -16.86
N LEU A 305 -16.58 -7.95 -17.45
CA LEU A 305 -15.22 -7.48 -17.72
C LEU A 305 -15.01 -6.13 -17.07
N ALA A 306 -13.90 -5.97 -16.37
CA ALA A 306 -13.49 -4.69 -15.84
C ALA A 306 -12.00 -4.43 -16.05
N PHE A 307 -11.67 -3.16 -16.26
CA PHE A 307 -10.31 -2.67 -16.41
C PHE A 307 -10.12 -1.41 -15.59
N SER A 308 -8.97 -1.29 -14.96
CA SER A 308 -8.54 -0.07 -14.28
C SER A 308 -7.07 0.16 -14.51
N LYS A 309 -6.70 1.40 -14.80
CA LYS A 309 -5.32 1.84 -14.95
C LYS A 309 -5.07 3.03 -14.03
N THR A 310 -3.92 3.02 -13.34
CA THR A 310 -3.41 4.15 -12.55
C THR A 310 -1.98 4.46 -13.00
N GLU A 311 -1.70 5.72 -13.24
CA GLU A 311 -0.39 6.22 -13.65
C GLU A 311 0.09 7.27 -12.65
N ASN A 312 1.30 7.06 -12.13
CA ASN A 312 1.96 7.96 -11.20
C ASN A 312 3.22 8.51 -11.85
N LEU A 313 3.39 9.82 -11.85
CA LEU A 313 4.62 10.48 -12.28
C LEU A 313 5.22 11.23 -11.10
N THR A 314 6.49 11.02 -10.82
CA THR A 314 7.25 11.74 -9.80
C THR A 314 8.49 12.36 -10.41
N SER A 315 8.75 13.62 -10.09
CA SER A 315 10.00 14.31 -10.41
C SER A 315 10.46 15.09 -9.19
N GLU A 316 11.64 14.75 -8.66
CA GLU A 316 12.20 15.41 -7.48
C GLU A 316 13.64 15.81 -7.77
N GLY A 317 13.94 17.10 -7.61
CA GLY A 317 15.26 17.66 -7.82
C GLY A 317 15.72 18.46 -6.61
N TYR A 318 16.94 18.17 -6.11
CA TYR A 318 17.46 18.88 -4.95
C TYR A 318 18.97 18.97 -4.92
N PHE A 319 19.45 20.07 -4.36
CA PHE A 319 20.83 20.23 -3.94
C PHE A 319 21.01 19.65 -2.53
N SER A 320 22.11 18.96 -2.32
CA SER A 320 22.55 18.47 -1.01
C SER A 320 23.97 18.92 -0.74
N TYR A 321 24.19 19.49 0.43
CA TYR A 321 25.49 19.96 0.89
C TYR A 321 25.83 19.33 2.23
N VAL A 322 26.88 18.53 2.27
CA VAL A 322 27.36 17.86 3.48
C VAL A 322 28.79 18.26 3.71
N LYS A 323 29.07 18.84 4.87
CA LYS A 323 30.41 19.30 5.20
C LYS A 323 30.71 19.24 6.70
N ASP A 324 31.85 18.68 7.01
CA ASP A 324 32.50 18.76 8.31
C ASP A 324 33.46 19.94 8.32
N PHE A 325 33.24 20.89 9.22
CA PHE A 325 34.10 22.03 9.41
C PHE A 325 35.05 21.78 10.59
N LYS A 326 36.15 22.52 10.61
CA LYS A 326 37.08 22.47 11.75
C LYS A 326 36.38 22.87 13.07
N GLY A 327 36.81 22.28 14.19
CA GLY A 327 36.22 22.58 15.51
C GLY A 327 35.00 21.74 15.88
N GLY A 328 34.69 20.68 15.11
CA GLY A 328 33.59 19.74 15.43
C GLY A 328 32.22 20.21 14.96
N HIS A 329 32.15 21.11 14.01
CA HIS A 329 30.90 21.53 13.37
C HIS A 329 30.59 20.66 12.17
N ASN A 330 29.40 20.11 12.11
CA ASN A 330 28.88 19.34 10.98
C ASN A 330 27.60 19.98 10.43
N LEU A 331 27.50 20.14 9.11
CA LEU A 331 26.31 20.68 8.43
C LEU A 331 25.89 19.73 7.32
N ASN A 332 24.60 19.38 7.32
CA ASN A 332 23.92 18.69 6.23
C ASN A 332 22.68 19.51 5.84
N ALA A 333 22.72 20.11 4.65
CA ALA A 333 21.66 20.95 4.14
C ALA A 333 21.14 20.42 2.81
N THR A 334 19.83 20.49 2.60
CA THR A 334 19.15 20.05 1.38
C THR A 334 18.11 21.10 0.99
N ALA A 335 18.01 21.45 -0.29
CA ALA A 335 16.96 22.32 -0.82
C ALA A 335 16.59 21.91 -2.24
N GLY A 336 15.29 21.87 -2.53
CA GLY A 336 14.83 21.40 -3.84
C GLY A 336 13.33 21.54 -4.06
N TYR A 337 12.86 20.82 -5.07
CA TYR A 337 11.44 20.74 -5.44
C TYR A 337 10.99 19.30 -5.57
N SER A 338 9.69 19.08 -5.44
CA SER A 338 9.03 17.79 -5.69
C SER A 338 7.75 18.02 -6.48
N TYR A 339 7.55 17.23 -7.52
CA TYR A 339 6.34 17.16 -8.33
C TYR A 339 5.81 15.73 -8.32
N PHE A 340 4.51 15.60 -8.13
CA PHE A 340 3.79 14.34 -8.15
C PHE A 340 2.47 14.51 -8.90
N GLU A 341 2.18 13.57 -9.80
CA GLU A 341 0.92 13.54 -10.55
C GLU A 341 0.35 12.12 -10.58
N VAL A 342 -0.96 12.00 -10.34
CA VAL A 342 -1.70 10.74 -10.44
C VAL A 342 -2.85 10.90 -11.40
N ASN A 343 -2.99 9.94 -12.31
CA ASN A 343 -4.10 9.79 -13.23
C ASN A 343 -4.67 8.38 -13.12
N GLY A 344 -5.98 8.25 -13.34
CA GLY A 344 -6.61 6.94 -13.37
C GLY A 344 -7.76 6.91 -14.38
N GLU A 345 -7.97 5.76 -14.96
CA GLU A 345 -9.13 5.48 -15.81
C GLU A 345 -9.62 4.06 -15.57
N ASN A 346 -10.90 3.85 -15.74
CA ASN A 346 -11.52 2.55 -15.64
C ASN A 346 -12.67 2.39 -16.62
N PHE A 347 -13.00 1.16 -16.93
CA PHE A 347 -14.24 0.81 -17.60
C PHE A 347 -14.69 -0.59 -17.16
N GLY A 348 -15.98 -0.85 -17.30
CA GLY A 348 -16.58 -2.15 -17.00
C GLY A 348 -17.74 -2.43 -17.95
N MET A 349 -17.95 -3.69 -18.21
CA MET A 349 -19.02 -4.19 -19.08
C MET A 349 -19.65 -5.42 -18.45
N ASP A 350 -20.98 -5.49 -18.53
CA ASP A 350 -21.79 -6.63 -18.11
C ASP A 350 -22.74 -7.02 -19.25
N ASN A 351 -22.79 -8.29 -19.57
CA ASN A 351 -23.80 -8.80 -20.48
C ASN A 351 -24.31 -10.17 -20.02
N TYR A 352 -25.51 -10.52 -20.42
CA TYR A 352 -26.26 -11.65 -19.90
C TYR A 352 -26.95 -12.41 -21.03
N ASN A 353 -27.46 -13.60 -20.69
CA ASN A 353 -28.24 -14.47 -21.61
C ASN A 353 -27.42 -14.92 -22.82
N PHE A 354 -26.36 -15.64 -22.57
CA PHE A 354 -25.56 -16.30 -23.57
C PHE A 354 -26.28 -17.56 -24.07
N SER A 355 -26.21 -17.82 -25.38
CA SER A 355 -26.80 -19.04 -25.97
C SER A 355 -26.02 -20.31 -25.61
N VAL A 356 -24.71 -20.16 -25.27
CA VAL A 356 -23.80 -21.24 -24.93
C VAL A 356 -22.82 -20.74 -23.86
N ASP A 357 -22.72 -21.43 -22.72
CA ASP A 357 -21.83 -21.08 -21.64
C ASP A 357 -20.34 -21.13 -22.03
N GLY A 358 -19.95 -21.94 -23.01
CA GLY A 358 -18.59 -22.05 -23.50
C GLY A 358 -17.97 -20.77 -24.08
N ILE A 359 -18.80 -19.78 -24.44
CA ILE A 359 -18.34 -18.46 -24.92
C ILE A 359 -17.69 -17.68 -23.77
N LYS A 360 -18.25 -17.80 -22.56
CA LYS A 360 -17.83 -17.09 -21.37
C LYS A 360 -17.70 -15.57 -21.62
N TYR A 361 -16.64 -14.96 -21.09
CA TYR A 361 -16.29 -13.54 -21.26
C TYR A 361 -15.47 -13.26 -22.54
N TRP A 362 -15.10 -14.28 -23.33
CA TRP A 362 -14.24 -14.09 -24.51
C TRP A 362 -14.94 -13.33 -25.66
N ASP A 363 -16.26 -13.44 -25.74
CA ASP A 363 -17.06 -12.62 -26.63
C ASP A 363 -18.32 -12.14 -25.92
N ILE A 364 -18.12 -11.11 -25.09
CA ILE A 364 -19.19 -10.53 -24.27
C ILE A 364 -20.34 -9.96 -25.10
N GLY A 365 -20.09 -9.63 -26.36
CA GLY A 365 -21.12 -9.13 -27.31
C GLY A 365 -22.22 -10.13 -27.64
N GLN A 366 -22.00 -11.43 -27.41
CA GLN A 366 -22.98 -12.48 -27.73
C GLN A 366 -24.14 -12.59 -26.73
N GLY A 367 -24.06 -11.96 -25.57
CA GLY A 367 -25.19 -11.93 -24.63
C GLY A 367 -26.35 -11.10 -25.16
N SER A 368 -27.58 -11.62 -25.11
CA SER A 368 -28.75 -10.98 -25.74
C SER A 368 -29.18 -9.68 -25.07
N TYR A 369 -28.76 -9.43 -23.80
CA TYR A 369 -29.08 -8.17 -23.11
C TYR A 369 -28.49 -6.94 -23.82
N LEU A 370 -27.45 -7.10 -24.63
CA LEU A 370 -26.92 -6.00 -25.44
C LEU A 370 -27.97 -5.53 -26.47
N THR A 371 -28.59 -6.48 -27.22
CA THR A 371 -29.63 -6.15 -28.19
C THR A 371 -30.93 -5.70 -27.54
N ASP A 372 -31.22 -6.18 -26.33
CA ASP A 372 -32.39 -5.80 -25.54
C ASP A 372 -32.20 -4.42 -24.83
N GLY A 373 -31.05 -3.79 -24.96
CA GLY A 373 -30.73 -2.52 -24.28
C GLY A 373 -30.60 -2.63 -22.76
N LYS A 374 -30.28 -3.82 -22.25
CA LYS A 374 -30.15 -4.14 -20.81
C LYS A 374 -28.71 -4.43 -20.35
N ALA A 375 -27.77 -4.50 -21.29
CA ALA A 375 -26.35 -4.69 -20.95
C ALA A 375 -25.81 -3.49 -20.16
N GLY A 376 -24.96 -3.77 -19.17
CA GLY A 376 -24.29 -2.75 -18.38
C GLY A 376 -23.00 -2.29 -19.04
N MET A 377 -22.79 -0.96 -19.13
CA MET A 377 -21.51 -0.39 -19.53
C MET A 377 -21.19 0.81 -18.66
N SER A 378 -19.96 0.90 -18.17
CA SER A 378 -19.48 2.00 -17.38
C SER A 378 -18.07 2.40 -17.77
N SER A 379 -17.75 3.67 -17.66
CA SER A 379 -16.38 4.15 -17.77
C SER A 379 -16.18 5.38 -16.90
N GLY A 380 -14.96 5.58 -16.45
CA GLY A 380 -14.60 6.71 -15.62
C GLY A 380 -13.16 7.13 -15.82
N LYS A 381 -12.92 8.41 -15.64
CA LYS A 381 -11.58 8.99 -15.54
C LYS A 381 -11.46 9.73 -14.23
N SER A 382 -10.41 9.44 -13.45
CA SER A 382 -10.16 10.18 -12.22
C SER A 382 -9.82 11.64 -12.53
N VAL A 383 -10.13 12.52 -11.60
CA VAL A 383 -9.60 13.89 -11.63
C VAL A 383 -8.09 13.79 -11.40
N THR A 384 -7.32 14.41 -12.32
CA THR A 384 -5.86 14.44 -12.18
C THR A 384 -5.45 15.11 -10.87
N GLU A 385 -4.74 14.40 -10.03
CA GLU A 385 -4.19 14.92 -8.80
C GLU A 385 -2.75 15.38 -9.03
N ARG A 386 -2.44 16.63 -8.65
CA ARG A 386 -1.09 17.19 -8.71
C ARG A 386 -0.69 17.76 -7.37
N LEU A 387 0.52 17.43 -6.96
CA LEU A 387 1.16 17.96 -5.79
C LEU A 387 2.51 18.55 -6.19
N PHE A 388 2.71 19.84 -5.93
CA PHE A 388 3.97 20.51 -6.22
C PHE A 388 4.48 21.23 -4.99
N SER A 389 5.77 21.16 -4.74
CA SER A 389 6.34 21.80 -3.56
C SER A 389 7.79 22.20 -3.73
N PHE A 390 8.20 23.21 -2.97
CA PHE A 390 9.57 23.56 -2.67
C PHE A 390 9.88 23.20 -1.23
N PHE A 391 11.06 22.67 -0.96
CA PHE A 391 11.47 22.32 0.39
C PHE A 391 12.94 22.67 0.67
N ALA A 392 13.21 22.94 1.93
CA ALA A 392 14.56 23.08 2.43
C ALA A 392 14.68 22.46 3.82
N ARG A 393 15.83 21.87 4.12
CA ARG A 393 16.17 21.31 5.42
C ARG A 393 17.64 21.56 5.74
N ALA A 394 17.95 21.85 6.97
CA ALA A 394 19.30 21.93 7.49
C ALA A 394 19.41 21.14 8.80
N ASN A 395 20.41 20.29 8.89
CA ASN A 395 20.81 19.60 10.11
C ASN A 395 22.22 20.11 10.47
N TYR A 396 22.37 20.55 11.70
CA TYR A 396 23.64 21.04 12.23
C TYR A 396 23.97 20.32 13.52
N SER A 397 25.21 19.89 13.67
CA SER A 397 25.70 19.38 14.94
C SER A 397 27.03 20.01 15.32
N TYR A 398 27.23 20.20 16.61
CA TYR A 398 28.46 20.70 17.19
C TYR A 398 29.02 19.70 18.19
N GLN A 399 30.24 19.21 17.93
CA GLN A 399 30.99 18.26 18.77
C GLN A 399 30.18 16.98 19.13
N ASP A 400 29.19 16.63 18.33
CA ASP A 400 28.24 15.55 18.62
C ASP A 400 27.51 15.69 19.99
N LYS A 401 27.51 16.92 20.53
CA LYS A 401 26.85 17.32 21.80
C LYS A 401 25.53 18.00 21.54
N TYR A 402 25.52 19.02 20.66
CA TYR A 402 24.35 19.82 20.34
C TYR A 402 23.93 19.57 18.90
N MET A 403 22.67 19.26 18.69
CA MET A 403 22.08 18.93 17.40
C MET A 403 20.88 19.84 17.17
N LEU A 404 20.83 20.45 15.99
CA LEU A 404 19.70 21.27 15.55
C LEU A 404 19.27 20.81 14.18
N SER A 405 17.96 20.70 13.95
CA SER A 405 17.39 20.48 12.61
C SER A 405 16.25 21.44 12.38
N ALA A 406 16.19 22.03 11.20
CA ALA A 406 15.07 22.84 10.78
C ALA A 406 14.67 22.46 9.36
N SER A 407 13.37 22.45 9.07
CA SER A 407 12.85 22.24 7.71
C SER A 407 11.66 23.14 7.43
N ILE A 408 11.51 23.48 6.15
CA ILE A 408 10.34 24.18 5.62
C ILE A 408 9.94 23.55 4.30
N ARG A 409 8.64 23.44 4.06
CA ARG A 409 8.04 23.01 2.81
C ARG A 409 6.88 23.91 2.44
N HIS A 410 6.93 24.48 1.26
CA HIS A 410 5.84 25.23 0.62
C HIS A 410 5.20 24.30 -0.41
N GLU A 411 3.97 23.87 -0.16
CA GLU A 411 3.32 22.80 -0.93
C GLU A 411 1.95 23.23 -1.42
N GLY A 412 1.66 22.92 -2.69
CA GLY A 412 0.39 23.18 -3.35
C GLY A 412 -0.23 21.90 -3.90
N SER A 413 -1.54 21.71 -3.66
CA SER A 413 -2.32 20.58 -4.12
C SER A 413 -3.45 21.01 -5.05
N SER A 414 -3.61 20.31 -6.18
CA SER A 414 -4.73 20.52 -7.10
C SER A 414 -6.09 20.13 -6.52
N LYS A 415 -6.10 19.44 -5.38
CA LYS A 415 -7.32 19.03 -4.68
C LYS A 415 -8.04 20.20 -4.00
N PHE A 416 -7.39 21.35 -3.83
CA PHE A 416 -7.97 22.54 -3.20
C PHE A 416 -8.30 23.65 -4.20
N ALA A 417 -9.21 24.53 -3.81
CA ALA A 417 -9.52 25.73 -4.56
C ALA A 417 -8.29 26.64 -4.72
N ALA A 418 -8.30 27.52 -5.72
CA ALA A 418 -7.15 28.35 -6.07
C ALA A 418 -6.56 29.12 -4.89
N ASP A 419 -7.41 29.72 -4.06
CA ASP A 419 -7.01 30.56 -2.93
C ASP A 419 -6.46 29.77 -1.73
N ASN A 420 -6.84 28.49 -1.59
CA ASN A 420 -6.44 27.62 -0.48
C ASN A 420 -5.47 26.51 -0.91
N ARG A 421 -4.97 26.59 -2.13
CA ARG A 421 -4.16 25.54 -2.74
C ARG A 421 -2.79 25.37 -2.07
N TRP A 422 -2.18 26.47 -1.62
CA TRP A 422 -0.82 26.50 -1.10
C TRP A 422 -0.79 26.63 0.42
N ALA A 423 0.08 25.87 1.07
CA ALA A 423 0.34 25.96 2.50
C ALA A 423 1.83 25.82 2.83
N ASN A 424 2.20 26.27 4.03
CA ASN A 424 3.57 26.18 4.54
C ASN A 424 3.63 25.21 5.72
N PHE A 425 4.50 24.24 5.63
CA PHE A 425 4.75 23.25 6.68
C PHE A 425 6.19 23.37 7.13
N TRP A 426 6.42 23.48 8.43
CA TRP A 426 7.76 23.64 8.97
C TRP A 426 7.97 22.79 10.20
N SER A 427 9.23 22.45 10.48
CA SER A 427 9.60 21.76 11.70
C SER A 427 10.96 22.23 12.22
N ALA A 428 11.13 22.15 13.53
CA ALA A 428 12.39 22.40 14.20
C ALA A 428 12.61 21.34 15.30
N THR A 429 13.84 20.83 15.40
CA THR A 429 14.23 19.92 16.48
C THR A 429 15.54 20.35 17.09
N ALA A 430 15.68 20.15 18.40
CA ALA A 430 16.91 20.34 19.14
C ALA A 430 17.25 19.05 19.93
N GLY A 431 18.50 18.70 19.98
CA GLY A 431 19.01 17.57 20.74
C GLY A 431 20.27 17.95 21.52
N TRP A 432 20.34 17.47 22.75
CA TRP A 432 21.52 17.61 23.59
C TRP A 432 21.95 16.23 24.07
N ARG A 433 23.15 15.81 23.62
CA ARG A 433 23.78 14.57 24.09
C ARG A 433 24.62 14.88 25.32
N ILE A 434 24.00 14.70 26.47
CA ILE A 434 24.59 15.02 27.79
C ILE A 434 25.78 14.11 28.06
N SER A 435 25.74 12.85 27.66
CA SER A 435 26.84 11.88 27.84
C SER A 435 28.17 12.32 27.23
N ASN A 436 28.14 13.20 26.19
CA ASN A 436 29.37 13.72 25.59
C ASN A 436 29.95 14.95 26.30
N GLU A 437 29.29 15.46 27.34
CA GLU A 437 29.80 16.59 28.13
C GLU A 437 30.96 16.16 29.06
N GLU A 438 31.89 17.08 29.32
CA GLU A 438 33.07 16.80 30.14
C GLU A 438 32.69 16.33 31.56
N PHE A 439 31.63 16.90 32.16
CA PHE A 439 31.15 16.54 33.50
C PHE A 439 30.48 15.16 33.59
N MET A 440 30.24 14.49 32.44
CA MET A 440 29.65 13.15 32.38
C MET A 440 30.68 12.05 32.16
N LYS A 441 31.93 12.38 31.85
CA LYS A 441 32.99 11.41 31.53
C LYS A 441 33.37 10.48 32.69
N ASP A 442 33.11 10.87 33.91
CA ASP A 442 33.42 10.08 35.11
C ASP A 442 32.34 9.02 35.43
N PHE A 443 31.27 8.96 34.65
CA PHE A 443 30.17 8.01 34.85
C PHE A 443 30.28 6.83 33.90
N ASP A 444 31.17 5.88 34.18
CA ASP A 444 31.43 4.69 33.32
C ASP A 444 30.22 3.78 33.08
N TRP A 445 29.18 3.91 33.90
CA TRP A 445 27.95 3.13 33.78
C TRP A 445 26.94 3.72 32.77
N LEU A 446 27.15 4.96 32.31
CA LEU A 446 26.30 5.69 31.38
C LEU A 446 26.97 5.79 30.00
N ASP A 447 26.49 5.01 29.02
CA ASP A 447 27.06 5.00 27.67
C ASP A 447 26.50 6.13 26.81
N ASP A 448 25.18 6.38 26.87
CA ASP A 448 24.52 7.46 26.12
C ASP A 448 23.34 8.02 26.91
N LEU A 449 23.25 9.35 26.92
CA LEU A 449 22.10 10.09 27.43
C LEU A 449 21.88 11.30 26.56
N LYS A 450 20.73 11.32 25.87
CA LYS A 450 20.36 12.37 24.94
C LYS A 450 18.93 12.84 25.20
N ILE A 451 18.75 14.14 25.34
CA ILE A 451 17.44 14.79 25.42
C ILE A 451 17.11 15.37 24.04
N ARG A 452 15.89 15.20 23.61
CA ARG A 452 15.37 15.68 22.31
C ARG A 452 14.08 16.46 22.51
N PHE A 453 13.97 17.59 21.83
CA PHE A 453 12.73 18.34 21.70
C PHE A 453 12.47 18.62 20.23
N GLY A 454 11.23 18.40 19.79
CA GLY A 454 10.81 18.65 18.42
C GLY A 454 9.44 19.30 18.38
N TYR A 455 9.27 20.22 17.41
CA TYR A 455 7.98 20.77 17.03
C TYR A 455 7.87 20.75 15.51
N GLY A 456 6.69 20.39 14.98
CA GLY A 456 6.45 20.38 13.56
C GLY A 456 4.98 20.56 13.21
N VAL A 457 4.76 21.18 12.06
CA VAL A 457 3.46 21.33 11.41
C VAL A 457 3.47 20.54 10.12
N THR A 458 2.50 19.67 9.93
CA THR A 458 2.29 18.91 8.69
C THR A 458 0.86 19.08 8.23
N GLY A 459 0.65 19.08 6.90
CA GLY A 459 -0.69 19.12 6.32
C GLY A 459 -1.21 17.73 6.00
N ASN A 460 -2.52 17.67 5.76
CA ASN A 460 -3.18 16.50 5.20
C ASN A 460 -4.13 16.94 4.09
N ASN A 461 -4.12 16.20 2.96
CA ASN A 461 -5.01 16.38 1.82
C ASN A 461 -5.63 15.04 1.38
N ASP A 462 -5.80 14.12 2.33
CA ASP A 462 -6.34 12.79 2.07
C ASP A 462 -7.86 12.82 1.91
N PHE A 463 -8.29 13.22 0.71
CA PHE A 463 -9.66 13.13 0.23
C PHE A 463 -9.65 13.01 -1.29
N SER A 464 -10.75 12.55 -1.87
CA SER A 464 -10.85 12.41 -3.33
C SER A 464 -10.87 13.78 -4.02
N ALA A 465 -10.03 13.95 -5.03
CA ALA A 465 -10.02 15.15 -5.88
C ALA A 465 -11.39 15.46 -6.53
N THR A 466 -12.26 14.47 -6.62
CA THR A 466 -13.63 14.62 -7.13
C THR A 466 -14.45 15.61 -6.33
N TYR A 467 -14.21 15.78 -5.01
CA TYR A 467 -14.95 16.74 -4.18
C TYR A 467 -14.78 18.21 -4.60
N MET A 468 -13.72 18.51 -5.35
CA MET A 468 -13.47 19.86 -5.89
C MET A 468 -13.77 19.97 -7.40
N ALA A 469 -14.13 18.86 -8.04
CA ALA A 469 -14.48 18.87 -9.45
C ALA A 469 -15.97 19.17 -9.65
N ASN A 470 -16.28 20.06 -10.58
CA ASN A 470 -17.65 20.27 -11.05
C ASN A 470 -18.06 19.10 -11.97
N MET A 471 -18.45 17.99 -11.36
CA MET A 471 -18.89 16.80 -12.08
C MET A 471 -20.40 16.83 -12.26
N LEU A 472 -20.85 16.38 -13.42
CA LEU A 472 -22.25 16.11 -13.71
C LEU A 472 -22.48 14.60 -13.61
N GLY A 473 -23.51 14.23 -12.89
CA GLY A 473 -24.00 12.84 -12.81
C GLY A 473 -25.40 12.75 -13.38
N SER A 474 -25.74 11.60 -13.90
CA SER A 474 -27.11 11.24 -14.27
C SER A 474 -27.73 10.48 -13.11
N ASP A 475 -28.62 11.14 -12.34
CA ASP A 475 -29.17 10.54 -11.12
C ASP A 475 -30.50 9.84 -11.35
N THR A 476 -31.32 10.35 -12.26
CA THR A 476 -32.68 9.83 -12.47
C THR A 476 -33.15 10.05 -13.89
N ASN A 477 -33.98 9.14 -14.34
CA ASN A 477 -34.75 9.35 -15.55
C ASN A 477 -35.96 10.22 -15.22
N TRP A 478 -36.18 11.26 -16.01
CA TRP A 478 -37.37 12.09 -15.95
C TRP A 478 -38.38 11.63 -17.01
N MET A 479 -39.65 11.47 -16.62
CA MET A 479 -40.71 11.26 -17.60
C MET A 479 -41.08 12.62 -18.21
N MET A 480 -40.86 12.72 -19.51
CA MET A 480 -41.25 13.88 -20.32
C MET A 480 -42.78 13.91 -20.52
N PRO A 481 -43.40 15.06 -20.78
CA PRO A 481 -44.85 15.17 -21.00
C PRO A 481 -45.40 14.26 -22.13
N ASN A 482 -44.53 13.85 -23.05
CA ASN A 482 -44.88 12.93 -24.15
C ASN A 482 -44.81 11.45 -23.75
N GLY A 483 -44.57 11.13 -22.46
CA GLY A 483 -44.46 9.77 -21.94
C GLY A 483 -43.10 9.10 -22.17
N THR A 484 -42.13 9.78 -22.75
CA THR A 484 -40.77 9.22 -22.90
C THR A 484 -39.91 9.52 -21.68
N TRP A 485 -38.99 8.61 -21.35
CA TRP A 485 -38.01 8.80 -20.29
C TRP A 485 -36.74 9.50 -20.85
N ALA A 486 -36.28 10.56 -20.20
CA ALA A 486 -35.05 11.25 -20.54
C ALA A 486 -34.11 11.27 -19.34
N TYR A 487 -32.80 11.14 -19.61
CA TYR A 487 -31.79 11.29 -18.57
C TYR A 487 -31.70 12.73 -18.09
N SER A 488 -31.71 12.93 -16.79
CA SER A 488 -31.40 14.22 -16.19
C SER A 488 -29.96 14.26 -15.73
N TYR A 489 -29.31 15.40 -15.90
CA TYR A 489 -27.95 15.63 -15.45
C TYR A 489 -27.94 16.75 -14.41
N GLY A 490 -27.36 16.44 -13.27
CA GLY A 490 -27.19 17.40 -12.17
C GLY A 490 -25.78 17.37 -11.62
N LYS A 491 -25.48 18.32 -10.74
CA LYS A 491 -24.19 18.29 -10.02
C LYS A 491 -24.16 17.03 -9.14
N SER A 492 -23.14 16.19 -9.34
CA SER A 492 -22.94 14.97 -8.54
C SER A 492 -22.36 15.24 -7.15
N GLN A 493 -21.91 16.49 -6.88
CA GLN A 493 -21.34 16.90 -5.60
C GLN A 493 -21.52 18.39 -5.33
N ASN A 494 -21.51 18.75 -4.05
CA ASN A 494 -21.46 20.13 -3.59
C ASN A 494 -19.99 20.55 -3.42
N VAL A 495 -19.43 21.26 -4.36
CA VAL A 495 -18.08 21.81 -4.27
C VAL A 495 -18.02 22.88 -3.19
N ASN A 496 -17.01 22.81 -2.31
CA ASN A 496 -16.74 23.80 -1.29
C ASN A 496 -15.55 24.69 -1.73
N PRO A 497 -15.77 25.94 -2.17
CA PRO A 497 -14.69 26.82 -2.63
C PRO A 497 -13.72 27.22 -1.50
N ASN A 498 -14.12 27.07 -0.24
CA ASN A 498 -13.31 27.42 0.92
C ASN A 498 -12.56 26.23 1.51
N LEU A 499 -12.62 25.05 0.86
CA LEU A 499 -11.93 23.87 1.36
C LEU A 499 -10.42 24.11 1.37
N GLY A 500 -9.80 23.93 2.55
CA GLY A 500 -8.40 24.14 2.80
C GLY A 500 -7.73 22.92 3.45
N TRP A 501 -6.47 23.09 3.77
CA TRP A 501 -5.64 22.05 4.38
C TRP A 501 -6.11 21.72 5.80
N GLU A 502 -6.10 20.45 6.12
CA GLU A 502 -6.08 19.97 7.50
C GLU A 502 -4.65 20.09 8.02
N GLU A 503 -4.47 20.69 9.20
CA GLU A 503 -3.17 20.94 9.80
C GLU A 503 -2.97 20.11 11.05
N LYS A 504 -1.88 19.37 11.09
CA LYS A 504 -1.42 18.62 12.25
C LYS A 504 -0.21 19.29 12.85
N LYS A 505 -0.33 19.74 14.10
CA LYS A 505 0.71 20.32 14.93
C LYS A 505 1.16 19.30 15.97
N GLU A 506 2.43 19.02 16.04
CA GLU A 506 2.97 18.01 16.97
C GLU A 506 4.22 18.52 17.65
N TRP A 507 4.30 18.37 18.97
CA TRP A 507 5.54 18.48 19.69
C TRP A 507 5.86 17.18 20.44
N ASN A 508 7.15 16.90 20.54
CA ASN A 508 7.67 15.69 21.15
C ASN A 508 8.86 16.06 22.05
N LEU A 509 8.85 15.51 23.26
CA LEU A 509 10.00 15.55 24.18
C LEU A 509 10.45 14.12 24.41
N GLY A 510 11.71 13.83 24.03
CA GLY A 510 12.27 12.49 24.11
C GLY A 510 13.56 12.42 24.90
N VAL A 511 13.78 11.27 25.51
CA VAL A 511 15.05 10.91 26.19
C VAL A 511 15.50 9.57 25.65
N ASP A 512 16.67 9.53 25.04
CA ASP A 512 17.36 8.29 24.64
C ASP A 512 18.43 7.98 25.71
N TYR A 513 18.53 6.73 26.12
CA TYR A 513 19.48 6.30 27.15
C TYR A 513 20.09 4.93 26.84
N SER A 514 21.35 4.76 27.25
CA SER A 514 22.08 3.50 27.21
C SER A 514 22.98 3.40 28.44
N PHE A 515 22.95 2.24 29.10
CA PHE A 515 23.68 1.97 30.34
C PHE A 515 24.42 0.62 30.25
N PHE A 516 25.53 0.54 30.99
CA PHE A 516 26.27 -0.70 31.25
C PHE A 516 26.79 -1.37 29.96
N GLU A 517 27.56 -0.64 29.15
CA GLU A 517 28.10 -1.10 27.87
C GLU A 517 26.99 -1.59 26.89
N GLY A 518 25.87 -0.87 26.82
CA GLY A 518 24.74 -1.19 25.95
C GLY A 518 23.89 -2.36 26.43
N ARG A 519 24.05 -2.82 27.69
CA ARG A 519 23.21 -3.90 28.22
C ARG A 519 21.78 -3.50 28.48
N LEU A 520 21.55 -2.25 28.85
CA LEU A 520 20.25 -1.68 29.06
C LEU A 520 20.15 -0.39 28.24
N TYR A 521 19.30 -0.38 27.24
CA TYR A 521 19.08 0.80 26.41
C TYR A 521 17.61 0.96 26.07
N GLY A 522 17.23 2.20 25.78
CA GLY A 522 15.87 2.48 25.44
C GLY A 522 15.63 3.95 25.14
N LYS A 523 14.37 4.24 24.98
CA LYS A 523 13.89 5.61 24.78
C LYS A 523 12.58 5.82 25.50
N PHE A 524 12.36 7.06 25.89
CA PHE A 524 11.13 7.55 26.47
C PHE A 524 10.71 8.80 25.69
N ASP A 525 9.47 8.83 25.19
CA ASP A 525 8.91 9.95 24.43
C ASP A 525 7.58 10.37 25.06
N TYR A 526 7.40 11.68 25.25
CA TYR A 526 6.10 12.30 25.49
C TYR A 526 5.73 13.14 24.29
N TYR A 527 4.55 12.94 23.73
CA TYR A 527 4.06 13.70 22.59
C TYR A 527 2.69 14.31 22.87
N ARG A 528 2.46 15.46 22.24
CA ARG A 528 1.15 16.08 22.10
C ARG A 528 0.95 16.47 20.64
N ARG A 529 -0.15 16.03 20.11
CA ARG A 529 -0.56 16.23 18.72
C ARG A 529 -1.91 16.88 18.71
N GLU A 530 -2.06 17.93 17.92
CA GLU A 530 -3.29 18.64 17.66
C GLU A 530 -3.53 18.65 16.15
N VAL A 531 -4.73 18.28 15.72
CA VAL A 531 -5.15 18.32 14.32
C VAL A 531 -6.29 19.31 14.22
N ASP A 532 -6.08 20.36 13.43
CA ASP A 532 -7.05 21.42 13.20
C ASP A 532 -7.63 21.32 11.79
N ASN A 533 -8.81 21.90 11.59
CA ASN A 533 -9.49 21.94 10.29
C ASN A 533 -9.68 20.57 9.67
N LEU A 534 -10.14 19.60 10.46
CA LEU A 534 -10.37 18.22 10.01
C LEU A 534 -11.26 18.19 8.76
N LEU A 535 -10.89 17.37 7.79
CA LEU A 535 -11.60 17.16 6.54
C LEU A 535 -12.72 16.13 6.73
N PHE A 536 -13.98 16.59 6.76
CA PHE A 536 -15.15 15.74 6.90
C PHE A 536 -16.21 15.99 5.82
N SER A 537 -16.89 14.88 5.43
CA SER A 537 -18.11 14.98 4.64
C SER A 537 -19.30 15.23 5.58
N VAL A 538 -19.83 16.43 5.54
CA VAL A 538 -20.90 16.91 6.43
C VAL A 538 -22.23 16.85 5.69
N LYS A 539 -23.28 16.39 6.37
CA LYS A 539 -24.65 16.45 5.84
C LYS A 539 -25.12 17.91 5.74
N VAL A 540 -25.69 18.27 4.60
CA VAL A 540 -26.20 19.62 4.31
C VAL A 540 -27.67 19.57 3.90
N PRO A 541 -28.45 20.64 4.14
CA PRO A 541 -29.87 20.67 3.79
C PRO A 541 -30.08 20.72 2.26
N GLN A 542 -31.11 20.07 1.81
CA GLN A 542 -31.56 20.11 0.41
C GLN A 542 -33.01 20.64 0.39
N PRO A 543 -33.26 21.83 -0.21
CA PRO A 543 -32.35 22.83 -0.75
C PRO A 543 -31.64 23.64 0.35
N PRO A 544 -30.61 24.49 0.08
CA PRO A 544 -30.17 24.95 -1.27
C PRO A 544 -29.12 24.07 -1.95
N TYR A 545 -28.56 23.07 -1.22
CA TYR A 545 -27.56 22.18 -1.78
C TYR A 545 -28.21 21.13 -2.70
N THR A 546 -27.52 20.80 -3.80
CA THR A 546 -28.00 19.78 -4.75
C THR A 546 -27.80 18.34 -4.27
N GLN A 547 -26.77 18.12 -3.43
CA GLN A 547 -26.44 16.82 -2.84
C GLN A 547 -26.56 16.89 -1.32
N GLY A 548 -26.81 15.75 -0.68
CA GLY A 548 -27.03 15.66 0.78
C GLY A 548 -25.77 15.83 1.65
N SER A 549 -24.59 15.98 1.05
CA SER A 549 -23.33 16.17 1.78
C SER A 549 -22.37 17.12 1.06
N GLN A 550 -21.44 17.71 1.82
CA GLN A 550 -20.37 18.55 1.32
C GLN A 550 -19.09 18.31 2.14
N MET A 551 -17.93 18.29 1.48
CA MET A 551 -16.64 18.24 2.17
C MET A 551 -16.33 19.59 2.80
N GLN A 552 -16.02 19.61 4.09
CA GLN A 552 -15.75 20.84 4.85
C GLN A 552 -14.59 20.63 5.81
N ASN A 553 -13.91 21.73 6.15
CA ASN A 553 -12.96 21.77 7.26
C ASN A 553 -13.74 22.05 8.55
N ILE A 554 -13.86 21.07 9.43
CA ILE A 554 -14.65 21.20 10.66
C ILE A 554 -14.07 20.42 11.82
N GLY A 555 -13.97 21.09 12.96
CA GLY A 555 -13.51 20.47 14.20
C GLY A 555 -12.00 20.37 14.34
N SER A 556 -11.59 19.93 15.52
CA SER A 556 -10.21 19.64 15.87
C SER A 556 -10.12 18.39 16.74
N MET A 557 -8.96 17.77 16.79
CA MET A 557 -8.69 16.59 17.60
C MET A 557 -7.36 16.74 18.31
N GLU A 558 -7.31 16.43 19.60
CA GLU A 558 -6.07 16.35 20.37
C GLU A 558 -5.75 14.91 20.73
N SER A 559 -4.49 14.53 20.61
CA SER A 559 -3.94 13.27 21.07
C SER A 559 -2.64 13.51 21.82
N LYS A 560 -2.49 12.93 23.00
CA LYS A 560 -1.27 12.98 23.79
C LYS A 560 -0.96 11.61 24.40
N GLY A 561 0.31 11.31 24.56
CA GLY A 561 0.69 10.02 25.10
C GLY A 561 2.15 9.94 25.51
N LEU A 562 2.45 8.85 26.19
CA LEU A 562 3.79 8.43 26.58
C LEU A 562 4.13 7.16 25.79
N SER A 563 5.30 7.12 25.22
CA SER A 563 5.85 5.92 24.58
C SER A 563 7.19 5.58 25.23
N SER A 564 7.37 4.33 25.62
CA SER A 564 8.65 3.85 26.14
C SER A 564 9.07 2.56 25.45
N VAL A 565 10.34 2.47 25.13
CA VAL A 565 10.98 1.25 24.63
C VAL A 565 12.13 0.95 25.58
N LEU A 566 12.14 -0.24 26.14
CA LEU A 566 13.22 -0.76 26.97
C LEU A 566 13.73 -2.05 26.32
N SER A 567 15.03 -2.11 26.11
CA SER A 567 15.70 -3.26 25.54
C SER A 567 16.86 -3.69 26.41
N THR A 568 17.06 -5.00 26.53
CA THR A 568 18.18 -5.59 27.25
C THR A 568 18.98 -6.50 26.33
N ALA A 569 20.29 -6.34 26.29
CA ALA A 569 21.19 -7.25 25.57
C ALA A 569 21.78 -8.28 26.55
N ARG A 570 21.54 -9.58 26.33
CA ARG A 570 22.27 -10.65 27.01
C ARG A 570 23.57 -10.94 26.26
N ARG A 571 24.72 -10.85 26.93
CA ARG A 571 25.96 -11.44 26.38
C ARG A 571 25.76 -12.96 26.32
N SER A 572 25.61 -13.51 25.12
CA SER A 572 25.87 -14.92 24.92
C SER A 572 27.40 -15.14 25.03
N TRP A 573 27.82 -16.04 25.90
CA TRP A 573 29.20 -16.52 25.96
C TRP A 573 29.47 -17.39 24.72
N ALA A 574 29.75 -16.74 23.58
CA ALA A 574 30.27 -17.38 22.38
C ALA A 574 31.30 -16.43 21.76
N ARG A 575 32.45 -17.00 21.49
CA ARG A 575 33.69 -16.40 20.99
C ARG A 575 33.48 -15.32 19.94
N SER A 576 34.31 -14.29 20.08
CA SER A 576 34.54 -13.18 19.16
C SER A 576 34.53 -13.56 17.68
N GLU A 577 33.55 -13.05 16.94
CA GLU A 577 33.74 -12.64 15.55
C GLU A 577 33.22 -11.21 15.43
N ASN A 578 34.12 -10.33 15.00
CA ASN A 578 33.87 -8.91 14.77
C ASN A 578 32.69 -8.71 13.81
N ARG A 579 31.56 -8.24 14.31
CA ARG A 579 30.53 -7.60 13.49
C ARG A 579 30.43 -6.13 13.87
N THR A 580 31.01 -5.31 13.05
CA THR A 580 30.82 -3.86 13.02
C THR A 580 29.36 -3.57 12.72
N PHE A 581 28.59 -3.12 13.70
CA PHE A 581 27.28 -2.54 13.45
C PHE A 581 27.47 -1.12 12.89
N GLY A 582 27.11 -0.93 11.65
CA GLY A 582 27.04 0.38 11.03
C GLY A 582 26.02 1.25 11.76
N ARG A 583 26.44 2.43 12.18
CA ARG A 583 25.58 3.46 12.73
C ARG A 583 24.73 4.04 11.61
N ALA A 584 23.41 3.83 11.67
CA ALA A 584 22.46 4.61 10.88
C ALA A 584 21.96 5.78 11.74
N PHE A 585 22.09 6.98 11.21
CA PHE A 585 21.53 8.23 11.73
C PHE A 585 20.22 8.54 11.00
#